data_9591abdd3bced01051706d039b5082ba
#
_entry.id   9591abdd3bced01051706d039b5082ba
#
_cell.length_a   1.000
_cell.length_b   1.000
_cell.length_c   1.000
_cell.angle_alpha   90.00
_cell.angle_beta   90.00
_cell.angle_gamma   90.00
#
_symmetry.space_group_name_H-M   'P 1'
#
loop_
_entity.id
_entity.type
_entity.pdbx_description
1 polymer ?
#
loop_
_entity_poly.entity_id
_entity_poly.type
_entity_poly.pdbx_seq_one_letter_code
_entity_poly.pdbx_strand_id
1 'polypeptide(L)'
;MEQAIQHGADIIIRDWVRLRAGERILIVSSQKYAVEVAAMQQAAQAVGGVADVLMLDDLHEQVGQYFDDREDAFDPYNAVIGAAEYSLITTRAVKRVIARRNRFLSLPLSTSNGQSLLSYDFLNMSLPKSRIMASIIMACYQNARHIHVTTELGTNLDFNIEGRVPGFFNGCCHDGKGLSSASVEVYVAPVESDTNGTLILDGSMGYIGIVDSPVRVELRGGRIVEIEDNASGRRLKQFLARFHDPEKMVVAAEFGIGLNTHSRCAGNCYIEDESTYGTFHIGFGRNIALGGVQDASGHYDLVTHAPCIYVDNRMIMDHGQLTVLEPSIYI
;
A
#
# COMPACT_ATOMS: atom_id res chain seq x y z
N MET A 1 -8.18 -24.06 -6.20
CA MET A 1 -6.99 -23.17 -6.05
C MET A 1 -6.61 -22.55 -7.39
N GLU A 2 -6.29 -23.29 -8.43
CA GLU A 2 -5.92 -22.76 -9.76
C GLU A 2 -6.98 -21.82 -10.36
N GLN A 3 -8.27 -22.15 -10.28
CA GLN A 3 -9.34 -21.28 -10.76
C GLN A 3 -9.39 -19.93 -10.03
N ALA A 4 -9.12 -19.89 -8.71
CA ALA A 4 -9.09 -18.65 -7.95
C ALA A 4 -7.89 -17.77 -8.34
N ILE A 5 -6.72 -18.38 -8.55
CA ILE A 5 -5.51 -17.67 -9.01
C ILE A 5 -5.75 -17.10 -10.40
N GLN A 6 -6.33 -17.88 -11.31
CA GLN A 6 -6.66 -17.40 -12.66
C GLN A 6 -7.69 -16.27 -12.63
N HIS A 7 -8.71 -16.37 -11.78
CA HIS A 7 -9.70 -15.30 -11.59
C HIS A 7 -9.03 -14.00 -11.11
N GLY A 8 -8.13 -14.06 -10.11
CA GLY A 8 -7.36 -12.90 -9.66
C GLY A 8 -6.48 -12.32 -10.77
N ALA A 9 -5.82 -13.16 -11.56
CA ALA A 9 -5.04 -12.72 -12.71
C ALA A 9 -5.91 -12.00 -13.77
N ASP A 10 -7.13 -12.51 -14.01
CA ASP A 10 -8.07 -11.87 -14.94
C ASP A 10 -8.50 -10.48 -14.43
N ILE A 11 -8.81 -10.32 -13.14
CA ILE A 11 -9.10 -9.01 -12.52
C ILE A 11 -7.92 -8.07 -12.72
N ILE A 12 -6.70 -8.50 -12.41
CA ILE A 12 -5.50 -7.68 -12.52
C ILE A 12 -5.28 -7.20 -13.96
N ILE A 13 -5.35 -8.10 -14.93
CA ILE A 13 -5.04 -7.78 -16.33
C ILE A 13 -6.18 -7.00 -16.99
N ARG A 14 -7.45 -7.38 -16.76
CA ARG A 14 -8.61 -6.81 -17.46
C ARG A 14 -9.11 -5.53 -16.81
N ASP A 15 -9.18 -5.50 -15.47
CA ASP A 15 -9.84 -4.44 -14.75
C ASP A 15 -8.85 -3.43 -14.18
N TRP A 16 -7.73 -3.88 -13.58
CA TRP A 16 -6.75 -3.00 -12.94
C TRP A 16 -5.77 -2.38 -13.93
N VAL A 17 -5.13 -3.22 -14.75
CA VAL A 17 -4.20 -2.77 -15.79
C VAL A 17 -4.94 -2.34 -17.06
N ARG A 18 -6.05 -2.99 -17.36
CA ARG A 18 -6.84 -2.81 -18.58
C ARG A 18 -5.97 -2.95 -19.84
N LEU A 19 -5.28 -4.10 -19.91
CA LEU A 19 -4.43 -4.43 -21.05
C LEU A 19 -5.28 -4.60 -22.31
N ARG A 20 -4.81 -4.01 -23.43
CA ARG A 20 -5.51 -4.04 -24.71
C ARG A 20 -4.82 -5.00 -25.69
N ALA A 21 -5.55 -5.46 -26.68
CA ALA A 21 -4.97 -6.25 -27.77
C ALA A 21 -3.83 -5.49 -28.47
N GLY A 22 -2.72 -6.20 -28.67
CA GLY A 22 -1.50 -5.65 -29.27
C GLY A 22 -0.59 -4.87 -28.30
N GLU A 23 -1.02 -4.57 -27.08
CA GLU A 23 -0.15 -3.95 -26.07
C GLU A 23 0.85 -4.96 -25.49
N ARG A 24 2.02 -4.46 -25.09
CA ARG A 24 3.05 -5.21 -24.39
C ARG A 24 3.02 -4.90 -22.90
N ILE A 25 3.06 -5.94 -22.07
CA ILE A 25 3.16 -5.83 -20.63
C ILE A 25 4.42 -6.55 -20.13
N LEU A 26 5.13 -5.95 -19.17
CA LEU A 26 6.21 -6.62 -18.44
C LEU A 26 5.71 -7.04 -17.06
N ILE A 27 5.94 -8.30 -16.70
CA ILE A 27 5.75 -8.82 -15.36
C ILE A 27 7.13 -8.98 -14.73
N VAL A 28 7.43 -8.17 -13.71
CA VAL A 28 8.68 -8.24 -12.95
C VAL A 28 8.41 -9.10 -11.72
N SER A 29 9.05 -10.25 -11.60
CA SER A 29 8.76 -11.22 -10.53
C SER A 29 9.97 -12.06 -10.17
N SER A 30 9.81 -13.07 -9.32
CA SER A 30 10.80 -14.07 -8.98
C SER A 30 10.24 -15.48 -9.17
N GLN A 31 11.12 -16.48 -9.26
CA GLN A 31 10.78 -17.88 -9.48
C GLN A 31 9.81 -18.43 -8.41
N LYS A 32 9.87 -17.89 -7.21
CA LYS A 32 8.94 -18.20 -6.11
C LYS A 32 7.47 -18.03 -6.51
N TYR A 33 7.16 -17.11 -7.43
CA TYR A 33 5.80 -16.73 -7.86
C TYR A 33 5.49 -17.18 -9.29
N ALA A 34 6.14 -18.26 -9.77
CA ALA A 34 5.97 -18.74 -11.14
C ALA A 34 4.51 -19.08 -11.50
N VAL A 35 3.72 -19.53 -10.53
CA VAL A 35 2.29 -19.86 -10.73
C VAL A 35 1.47 -18.61 -11.01
N GLU A 36 1.67 -17.55 -10.22
CA GLU A 36 1.02 -16.25 -10.39
C GLU A 36 1.42 -15.59 -11.71
N VAL A 37 2.70 -15.66 -12.04
CA VAL A 37 3.24 -15.17 -13.32
C VAL A 37 2.58 -15.87 -14.50
N ALA A 38 2.50 -17.21 -14.48
CA ALA A 38 1.88 -17.99 -15.54
C ALA A 38 0.38 -17.64 -15.71
N ALA A 39 -0.36 -17.45 -14.60
CA ALA A 39 -1.76 -17.04 -14.65
C ALA A 39 -1.93 -15.64 -15.26
N MET A 40 -1.08 -14.68 -14.89
CA MET A 40 -1.11 -13.33 -15.46
C MET A 40 -0.71 -13.31 -16.94
N GLN A 41 0.26 -14.14 -17.36
CA GLN A 41 0.61 -14.32 -18.79
C GLN A 41 -0.59 -14.88 -19.58
N GLN A 42 -1.27 -15.91 -19.04
CA GLN A 42 -2.46 -16.49 -19.68
C GLN A 42 -3.57 -15.44 -19.80
N ALA A 43 -3.84 -14.65 -18.75
CA ALA A 43 -4.82 -13.56 -18.79
C ALA A 43 -4.45 -12.50 -19.84
N ALA A 44 -3.18 -12.13 -19.96
CA ALA A 44 -2.69 -11.17 -20.95
C ALA A 44 -2.88 -11.67 -22.37
N GLN A 45 -2.54 -12.94 -22.65
CA GLN A 45 -2.78 -13.58 -23.94
C GLN A 45 -4.27 -13.64 -24.29
N ALA A 46 -5.13 -13.93 -23.31
CA ALA A 46 -6.59 -14.02 -23.50
C ALA A 46 -7.24 -12.68 -23.94
N VAL A 47 -6.60 -11.55 -23.64
CA VAL A 47 -7.03 -10.21 -24.12
C VAL A 47 -6.28 -9.77 -25.38
N GLY A 48 -5.43 -10.62 -25.96
CA GLY A 48 -4.64 -10.34 -27.16
C GLY A 48 -3.40 -9.47 -26.90
N GLY A 49 -2.96 -9.35 -25.66
CA GLY A 49 -1.71 -8.68 -25.28
C GLY A 49 -0.51 -9.63 -25.34
N VAL A 50 0.70 -9.04 -25.26
CA VAL A 50 1.98 -9.75 -25.23
C VAL A 50 2.61 -9.53 -23.85
N ALA A 51 2.85 -10.61 -23.10
CA ALA A 51 3.44 -10.57 -21.77
C ALA A 51 4.88 -11.09 -21.79
N ASP A 52 5.82 -10.19 -21.48
CA ASP A 52 7.22 -10.55 -21.19
C ASP A 52 7.38 -10.67 -19.67
N VAL A 53 8.40 -11.44 -19.25
CA VAL A 53 8.71 -11.64 -17.82
C VAL A 53 10.18 -11.31 -17.56
N LEU A 54 10.44 -10.56 -16.50
CA LEU A 54 11.78 -10.36 -15.96
C LEU A 54 11.86 -11.04 -14.59
N MET A 55 12.70 -12.09 -14.49
CA MET A 55 12.93 -12.78 -13.23
C MET A 55 14.06 -12.09 -12.45
N LEU A 56 13.75 -11.71 -11.19
CA LEU A 56 14.68 -10.99 -10.31
C LEU A 56 15.76 -11.92 -9.71
N ASP A 57 15.50 -13.23 -9.68
CA ASP A 57 16.43 -14.24 -9.15
C ASP A 57 17.79 -14.26 -9.89
N ASP A 58 17.78 -13.79 -11.13
CA ASP A 58 18.99 -13.72 -11.98
C ASP A 58 19.80 -12.43 -11.74
N LEU A 59 19.29 -11.52 -10.89
CA LEU A 59 19.97 -10.27 -10.60
C LEU A 59 20.95 -10.44 -9.43
N HIS A 60 22.19 -10.03 -9.64
CA HIS A 60 23.26 -10.08 -8.63
C HIS A 60 23.40 -8.79 -7.81
N GLU A 61 22.42 -7.86 -7.91
CA GLU A 61 22.39 -6.58 -7.24
C GLU A 61 21.03 -6.34 -6.53
N GLN A 62 20.98 -5.36 -5.63
CA GLN A 62 19.72 -5.01 -4.98
C GLN A 62 18.71 -4.52 -6.02
N VAL A 63 17.50 -5.07 -5.98
CA VAL A 63 16.45 -4.84 -6.98
C VAL A 63 16.10 -3.34 -7.14
N GLY A 64 16.02 -2.61 -6.04
CA GLY A 64 15.79 -1.16 -6.08
C GLY A 64 16.90 -0.41 -6.85
N GLN A 65 18.17 -0.73 -6.55
CA GLN A 65 19.33 -0.15 -7.22
C GLN A 65 19.36 -0.53 -8.71
N TYR A 66 19.04 -1.78 -9.04
CA TYR A 66 18.95 -2.25 -10.42
C TYR A 66 18.03 -1.35 -11.27
N PHE A 67 16.83 -1.02 -10.77
CA PHE A 67 15.88 -0.17 -11.48
C PHE A 67 16.13 1.33 -11.31
N ASP A 68 16.91 1.74 -10.33
CA ASP A 68 17.40 3.12 -10.23
C ASP A 68 18.53 3.39 -11.22
N ASP A 69 19.40 2.39 -11.49
CA ASP A 69 20.49 2.52 -12.46
C ASP A 69 20.05 2.29 -13.92
N ARG A 70 18.89 1.67 -14.13
CA ARG A 70 18.28 1.38 -15.45
C ARG A 70 16.91 1.99 -15.56
N GLU A 71 16.87 3.30 -15.53
CA GLU A 71 15.61 4.07 -15.56
C GLU A 71 14.74 3.76 -16.79
N ASP A 72 15.35 3.35 -17.90
CA ASP A 72 14.70 3.03 -19.18
C ASP A 72 14.26 1.57 -19.32
N ALA A 73 14.50 0.73 -18.31
CA ALA A 73 14.19 -0.71 -18.36
C ALA A 73 12.72 -1.01 -18.73
N PHE A 74 11.81 -0.10 -18.43
CA PHE A 74 10.38 -0.26 -18.68
C PHE A 74 9.88 0.46 -19.95
N ASP A 75 10.74 1.19 -20.65
CA ASP A 75 10.35 2.00 -21.82
C ASP A 75 9.66 1.22 -22.95
N PRO A 76 10.01 -0.05 -23.25
CA PRO A 76 9.37 -0.82 -24.33
C PRO A 76 7.93 -1.26 -24.05
N TYR A 77 7.40 -1.04 -22.82
CA TYR A 77 6.15 -1.60 -22.38
C TYR A 77 5.05 -0.55 -22.20
N ASN A 78 3.82 -0.93 -22.54
CA ASN A 78 2.63 -0.11 -22.30
C ASN A 78 2.17 -0.18 -20.84
N ALA A 79 2.46 -1.30 -20.19
CA ALA A 79 2.19 -1.54 -18.77
C ALA A 79 3.28 -2.37 -18.13
N VAL A 80 3.48 -2.19 -16.83
CA VAL A 80 4.42 -2.99 -16.01
C VAL A 80 3.71 -3.40 -14.73
N ILE A 81 3.87 -4.66 -14.33
CA ILE A 81 3.44 -5.16 -13.02
C ILE A 81 4.67 -5.52 -12.21
N GLY A 82 4.87 -4.85 -11.08
CA GLY A 82 5.87 -5.22 -10.08
C GLY A 82 5.30 -6.31 -9.17
N ALA A 83 5.37 -7.56 -9.60
CA ALA A 83 4.80 -8.75 -8.96
C ALA A 83 5.89 -9.54 -8.23
N ALA A 84 6.61 -8.89 -7.34
CA ALA A 84 7.74 -9.44 -6.60
C ALA A 84 7.43 -9.59 -5.10
N GLU A 85 8.45 -9.85 -4.29
CA GLU A 85 8.30 -9.94 -2.84
C GLU A 85 8.05 -8.55 -2.21
N TYR A 86 8.72 -7.53 -2.75
CA TYR A 86 8.65 -6.14 -2.27
C TYR A 86 8.19 -5.20 -3.37
N SER A 87 7.65 -4.05 -2.97
CA SER A 87 7.20 -3.01 -3.88
C SER A 87 8.37 -2.35 -4.63
N LEU A 88 8.18 -2.09 -5.93
CA LEU A 88 9.11 -1.36 -6.79
C LEU A 88 8.66 0.09 -7.04
N ILE A 89 7.56 0.52 -6.42
CA ILE A 89 6.84 1.76 -6.73
C ILE A 89 7.71 3.02 -6.59
N THR A 90 8.75 2.99 -5.76
CA THR A 90 9.61 4.14 -5.47
C THR A 90 10.83 4.26 -6.38
N THR A 91 11.05 3.32 -7.31
CA THR A 91 12.23 3.31 -8.19
C THR A 91 12.16 4.37 -9.28
N ARG A 92 13.33 4.77 -9.81
CA ARG A 92 13.42 5.75 -10.91
C ARG A 92 12.80 5.23 -12.20
N ALA A 93 12.93 3.94 -12.48
CA ALA A 93 12.28 3.33 -13.63
C ALA A 93 10.75 3.49 -13.59
N VAL A 94 10.12 3.27 -12.41
CA VAL A 94 8.67 3.51 -12.23
C VAL A 94 8.32 5.00 -12.43
N LYS A 95 9.09 5.91 -11.83
CA LYS A 95 8.89 7.35 -12.03
C LYS A 95 8.91 7.72 -13.52
N ARG A 96 9.82 7.11 -14.31
CA ARG A 96 9.90 7.31 -15.75
C ARG A 96 8.69 6.74 -16.50
N VAL A 97 8.20 5.55 -16.13
CA VAL A 97 6.96 4.97 -16.69
C VAL A 97 5.79 5.96 -16.60
N ILE A 98 5.60 6.53 -15.41
CA ILE A 98 4.52 7.49 -15.15
C ILE A 98 4.71 8.78 -15.97
N ALA A 99 5.93 9.30 -16.04
CA ALA A 99 6.24 10.49 -16.85
C ALA A 99 5.93 10.27 -18.35
N ARG A 100 6.04 9.03 -18.82
CA ARG A 100 5.71 8.62 -20.21
C ARG A 100 4.23 8.28 -20.42
N ARG A 101 3.41 8.39 -19.36
CA ARG A 101 1.97 8.03 -19.38
C ARG A 101 1.71 6.54 -19.68
N ASN A 102 2.68 5.68 -19.38
CA ASN A 102 2.50 4.24 -19.34
C ASN A 102 1.96 3.83 -17.96
N ARG A 103 1.55 2.57 -17.81
CA ARG A 103 0.91 2.07 -16.60
C ARG A 103 1.89 1.28 -15.75
N PHE A 104 1.82 1.47 -14.43
CA PHE A 104 2.55 0.66 -13.46
C PHE A 104 1.62 0.21 -12.33
N LEU A 105 1.59 -1.09 -12.06
CA LEU A 105 0.92 -1.69 -10.93
C LEU A 105 1.94 -2.25 -9.95
N SER A 106 1.95 -1.75 -8.71
CA SER A 106 2.64 -2.39 -7.60
C SER A 106 1.78 -3.52 -7.05
N LEU A 107 2.27 -4.75 -7.19
CA LEU A 107 1.57 -5.97 -6.77
C LEU A 107 2.54 -6.89 -5.99
N PRO A 108 2.98 -6.49 -4.78
CA PRO A 108 3.81 -7.38 -3.97
C PRO A 108 3.05 -8.66 -3.62
N LEU A 109 3.66 -9.81 -3.94
CA LEU A 109 3.01 -11.13 -3.83
C LEU A 109 3.31 -11.86 -2.52
N SER A 110 4.03 -11.23 -1.57
CA SER A 110 4.45 -11.88 -0.33
C SER A 110 3.27 -12.20 0.57
N THR A 111 3.13 -13.47 0.91
CA THR A 111 2.18 -13.97 1.91
C THR A 111 2.89 -14.87 2.91
N SER A 112 2.45 -14.88 4.17
CA SER A 112 3.04 -15.70 5.24
C SER A 112 2.38 -17.07 5.41
N ASN A 113 1.17 -17.27 4.86
CA ASN A 113 0.39 -18.49 4.99
C ASN A 113 0.54 -19.47 3.81
N GLY A 114 1.39 -19.15 2.83
CA GLY A 114 1.63 -19.98 1.64
C GLY A 114 0.50 -20.00 0.61
N GLN A 115 -0.53 -19.17 0.78
CA GLN A 115 -1.58 -19.00 -0.23
C GLN A 115 -1.15 -17.95 -1.25
N SER A 116 -1.50 -18.15 -2.50
CA SER A 116 -1.32 -17.12 -3.53
C SER A 116 -2.17 -15.89 -3.24
N LEU A 117 -1.56 -14.71 -3.28
CA LEU A 117 -2.28 -13.44 -3.17
C LEU A 117 -3.39 -13.31 -4.22
N LEU A 118 -3.18 -13.87 -5.42
CA LEU A 118 -4.17 -13.86 -6.50
C LEU A 118 -5.45 -14.65 -6.15
N SER A 119 -5.43 -15.48 -5.12
CA SER A 119 -6.60 -16.22 -4.64
C SER A 119 -7.38 -15.52 -3.51
N TYR A 120 -6.93 -14.35 -3.06
CA TYR A 120 -7.55 -13.63 -1.96
C TYR A 120 -8.81 -12.87 -2.41
N ASP A 121 -9.80 -12.81 -1.51
CA ASP A 121 -11.09 -12.16 -1.79
C ASP A 121 -10.97 -10.64 -1.94
N PHE A 122 -9.95 -10.03 -1.36
CA PHE A 122 -9.77 -8.57 -1.44
C PHE A 122 -9.66 -8.04 -2.88
N LEU A 123 -9.22 -8.88 -3.84
CA LEU A 123 -9.16 -8.52 -5.25
C LEU A 123 -10.56 -8.23 -5.85
N ASN A 124 -11.63 -8.74 -5.24
CA ASN A 124 -13.01 -8.57 -5.70
C ASN A 124 -13.62 -7.21 -5.31
N MET A 125 -12.86 -6.31 -4.67
CA MET A 125 -13.38 -4.99 -4.33
C MET A 125 -13.81 -4.21 -5.57
N SER A 126 -15.04 -3.73 -5.52
CA SER A 126 -15.62 -2.94 -6.62
C SER A 126 -14.84 -1.64 -6.85
N LEU A 127 -14.26 -1.48 -8.06
CA LEU A 127 -13.53 -0.26 -8.44
C LEU A 127 -14.42 1.00 -8.38
N PRO A 128 -15.67 1.01 -8.88
CA PRO A 128 -16.55 2.16 -8.72
C PRO A 128 -16.85 2.51 -7.26
N LYS A 129 -17.12 1.48 -6.42
CA LYS A 129 -17.42 1.69 -4.99
C LYS A 129 -16.21 2.29 -4.27
N SER A 130 -15.00 1.73 -4.46
CA SER A 130 -13.79 2.25 -3.84
C SER A 130 -13.48 3.69 -4.26
N ARG A 131 -13.72 4.05 -5.53
CA ARG A 131 -13.56 5.43 -6.01
C ARG A 131 -14.52 6.42 -5.36
N ILE A 132 -15.79 6.04 -5.20
CA ILE A 132 -16.78 6.90 -4.52
C ILE A 132 -16.34 7.15 -3.09
N MET A 133 -15.99 6.08 -2.36
CA MET A 133 -15.51 6.18 -0.97
C MET A 133 -14.27 7.08 -0.89
N ALA A 134 -13.27 6.84 -1.74
CA ALA A 134 -12.04 7.60 -1.78
C ALA A 134 -12.27 9.08 -2.10
N SER A 135 -13.10 9.40 -3.11
CA SER A 135 -13.35 10.79 -3.51
C SER A 135 -14.00 11.61 -2.39
N ILE A 136 -14.88 10.99 -1.60
CA ILE A 136 -15.52 11.65 -0.44
C ILE A 136 -14.48 11.94 0.65
N ILE A 137 -13.60 11.00 0.98
CA ILE A 137 -12.54 11.18 1.98
C ILE A 137 -11.52 12.22 1.50
N MET A 138 -11.06 12.10 0.25
CA MET A 138 -10.11 13.06 -0.33
C MET A 138 -10.66 14.49 -0.35
N ALA A 139 -11.98 14.66 -0.55
CA ALA A 139 -12.64 15.97 -0.43
C ALA A 139 -12.57 16.53 1.00
N CYS A 140 -12.58 15.67 2.02
CA CYS A 140 -12.38 16.10 3.40
C CYS A 140 -10.94 16.56 3.67
N TYR A 141 -9.95 16.00 2.96
CA TYR A 141 -8.54 16.39 3.08
C TYR A 141 -8.19 17.67 2.30
N GLN A 142 -9.06 18.09 1.38
CA GLN A 142 -8.79 19.28 0.58
C GLN A 142 -8.70 20.53 1.46
N ASN A 143 -7.52 21.19 1.48
CA ASN A 143 -7.22 22.34 2.31
C ASN A 143 -7.21 22.06 3.83
N ALA A 144 -7.32 20.82 4.24
CA ALA A 144 -7.20 20.44 5.65
C ALA A 144 -5.76 20.62 6.15
N ARG A 145 -5.65 20.84 7.46
CA ARG A 145 -4.35 21.05 8.13
C ARG A 145 -4.01 19.92 9.08
N HIS A 146 -5.01 19.35 9.73
CA HIS A 146 -4.79 18.38 10.81
C HIS A 146 -5.68 17.16 10.66
N ILE A 147 -5.10 15.99 10.98
CA ILE A 147 -5.82 14.75 11.23
C ILE A 147 -5.57 14.39 12.68
N HIS A 148 -6.65 14.15 13.43
CA HIS A 148 -6.61 13.63 14.78
C HIS A 148 -7.22 12.22 14.80
N VAL A 149 -6.54 11.25 15.41
CA VAL A 149 -6.97 9.85 15.46
C VAL A 149 -6.99 9.37 16.90
N THR A 150 -8.08 8.74 17.28
CA THR A 150 -8.20 8.04 18.56
C THR A 150 -8.74 6.63 18.38
N THR A 151 -8.44 5.74 19.33
CA THR A 151 -9.09 4.42 19.46
C THR A 151 -9.45 4.15 20.92
N GLU A 152 -10.38 3.21 21.16
CA GLU A 152 -10.74 2.79 22.51
C GLU A 152 -9.56 2.22 23.30
N LEU A 153 -8.58 1.61 22.63
CA LEU A 153 -7.37 1.06 23.25
C LEU A 153 -6.38 2.13 23.69
N GLY A 154 -6.59 3.41 23.33
CA GLY A 154 -5.80 4.54 23.79
C GLY A 154 -4.85 5.15 22.76
N THR A 155 -5.00 4.82 21.48
CA THR A 155 -4.37 5.65 20.42
C THR A 155 -4.87 7.08 20.54
N ASN A 156 -3.95 8.03 20.45
CA ASN A 156 -4.24 9.47 20.46
C ASN A 156 -3.10 10.17 19.71
N LEU A 157 -3.33 10.44 18.43
CA LEU A 157 -2.31 10.94 17.49
C LEU A 157 -2.82 12.15 16.74
N ASP A 158 -1.91 13.09 16.55
CA ASP A 158 -2.10 14.27 15.71
C ASP A 158 -1.10 14.28 14.56
N PHE A 159 -1.59 14.54 13.36
CA PHE A 159 -0.81 14.67 12.12
C PHE A 159 -1.05 16.04 11.49
N ASN A 160 0.01 16.72 11.12
CA ASN A 160 -0.07 17.90 10.26
C ASN A 160 -0.01 17.45 8.80
N ILE A 161 -1.02 17.83 8.00
CA ILE A 161 -1.09 17.53 6.55
C ILE A 161 -1.17 18.82 5.70
N GLU A 162 -0.86 19.99 6.26
CA GLU A 162 -0.96 21.27 5.56
C GLU A 162 -0.10 21.27 4.29
N GLY A 163 -0.73 21.62 3.16
CA GLY A 163 -0.05 21.66 1.85
C GLY A 163 0.20 20.28 1.22
N ARG A 164 -0.26 19.19 1.83
CA ARG A 164 -0.10 17.83 1.29
C ARG A 164 -1.29 17.48 0.38
N VAL A 165 -0.99 16.68 -0.63
CA VAL A 165 -1.99 16.22 -1.60
C VAL A 165 -2.33 14.78 -1.31
N PRO A 166 -3.59 14.43 -1.00
CA PRO A 166 -3.98 13.06 -0.77
C PRO A 166 -3.89 12.23 -2.06
N GLY A 167 -3.63 10.96 -1.90
CA GLY A 167 -3.64 9.96 -2.96
C GLY A 167 -4.63 8.85 -2.70
N PHE A 168 -4.85 8.03 -3.71
CA PHE A 168 -5.75 6.90 -3.66
C PHE A 168 -5.21 5.74 -4.50
N PHE A 169 -5.21 4.55 -3.92
CA PHE A 169 -4.93 3.29 -4.62
C PHE A 169 -6.15 2.37 -4.59
N ASN A 170 -6.34 1.57 -5.63
CA ASN A 170 -7.35 0.52 -5.72
C ASN A 170 -7.01 -0.54 -6.78
N GLY A 171 -5.74 -0.73 -7.07
CA GLY A 171 -5.26 -1.59 -8.16
C GLY A 171 -5.37 -0.97 -9.56
N CYS A 172 -6.31 -0.06 -9.77
CA CYS A 172 -6.57 0.50 -11.09
C CYS A 172 -5.50 1.50 -11.53
N CYS A 173 -4.57 1.05 -12.38
CA CYS A 173 -3.49 1.89 -12.92
C CYS A 173 -3.77 2.44 -14.33
N HIS A 174 -4.91 2.15 -14.94
CA HIS A 174 -5.26 2.71 -16.26
C HIS A 174 -5.91 4.10 -16.20
N ASP A 175 -6.19 4.60 -15.00
CA ASP A 175 -6.77 5.91 -14.75
C ASP A 175 -5.73 6.89 -14.18
N GLY A 176 -6.06 8.17 -14.22
CA GLY A 176 -5.29 9.22 -13.56
C GLY A 176 -3.85 9.28 -14.04
N LYS A 177 -2.90 9.06 -13.13
CA LYS A 177 -1.46 9.16 -13.40
C LYS A 177 -0.85 7.88 -13.98
N GLY A 178 -1.61 6.79 -14.15
CA GLY A 178 -1.07 5.51 -14.61
C GLY A 178 -0.37 4.68 -13.53
N LEU A 179 -0.51 5.03 -12.26
CA LEU A 179 0.11 4.37 -11.11
C LEU A 179 -0.95 3.89 -10.13
N SER A 180 -0.84 2.65 -9.68
CA SER A 180 -1.57 2.18 -8.51
C SER A 180 -0.76 1.13 -7.74
N SER A 181 -1.05 1.00 -6.44
CA SER A 181 -0.78 -0.21 -5.67
C SER A 181 -1.98 -1.15 -5.73
N ALA A 182 -1.77 -2.42 -5.42
CA ALA A 182 -2.83 -3.40 -5.22
C ALA A 182 -3.65 -3.13 -3.95
N SER A 183 -3.16 -2.29 -3.04
CA SER A 183 -3.93 -1.82 -1.88
C SER A 183 -5.17 -1.03 -2.29
N VAL A 184 -6.16 -1.00 -1.40
CA VAL A 184 -7.37 -0.18 -1.57
C VAL A 184 -7.47 0.79 -0.39
N GLU A 185 -6.99 2.01 -0.60
CA GLU A 185 -6.79 2.97 0.47
C GLU A 185 -6.80 4.41 -0.01
N VAL A 186 -7.16 5.33 0.86
CA VAL A 186 -6.83 6.75 0.74
C VAL A 186 -5.67 7.06 1.66
N TYR A 187 -4.65 7.72 1.14
CA TYR A 187 -3.47 8.10 1.90
C TYR A 187 -3.14 9.59 1.78
N VAL A 188 -2.39 10.09 2.73
CA VAL A 188 -1.74 11.40 2.67
C VAL A 188 -0.40 11.33 3.42
N ALA A 189 0.65 11.91 2.85
CA ALA A 189 1.92 12.06 3.55
C ALA A 189 1.79 13.17 4.61
N PRO A 190 1.99 12.92 5.92
CA PRO A 190 2.04 13.98 6.91
C PRO A 190 3.30 14.84 6.73
N VAL A 191 3.32 16.01 7.36
CA VAL A 191 4.56 16.78 7.51
C VAL A 191 5.49 15.97 8.40
N GLU A 192 6.65 15.57 7.88
CA GLU A 192 7.54 14.56 8.47
C GLU A 192 8.08 14.91 9.87
N SER A 193 8.01 16.18 10.26
CA SER A 193 8.43 16.66 11.58
C SER A 193 7.27 16.92 12.55
N ASP A 194 6.03 16.60 12.18
CA ASP A 194 4.86 17.05 12.95
C ASP A 194 3.76 15.99 13.06
N THR A 195 4.17 14.81 13.53
CA THR A 195 3.26 13.77 14.04
C THR A 195 3.58 13.54 15.50
N ASN A 196 2.58 13.64 16.39
CA ASN A 196 2.79 13.58 17.82
C ASN A 196 1.69 12.76 18.50
N GLY A 197 2.07 12.06 19.59
CA GLY A 197 1.15 11.33 20.45
C GLY A 197 1.47 9.86 20.59
N THR A 198 0.46 9.08 20.99
CA THR A 198 0.56 7.65 21.27
C THR A 198 -0.19 6.84 20.22
N LEU A 199 0.46 5.84 19.63
CA LEU A 199 -0.16 4.76 18.87
C LEU A 199 -0.28 3.53 19.75
N ILE A 200 -1.47 2.95 19.87
CA ILE A 200 -1.65 1.58 20.38
C ILE A 200 -1.88 0.69 19.16
N LEU A 201 -0.85 -0.01 18.77
CA LEU A 201 -0.85 -0.91 17.63
C LEU A 201 -1.49 -2.25 18.02
N ASP A 202 -2.61 -2.60 17.41
CA ASP A 202 -3.40 -3.80 17.72
C ASP A 202 -3.71 -4.68 16.49
N GLY A 203 -3.25 -4.27 15.30
CA GLY A 203 -3.46 -4.97 14.04
C GLY A 203 -2.19 -5.64 13.51
N SER A 204 -1.72 -5.20 12.35
CA SER A 204 -0.58 -5.76 11.63
C SER A 204 0.63 -4.83 11.64
N MET A 205 1.81 -5.42 11.59
CA MET A 205 3.10 -4.75 11.44
C MET A 205 3.69 -5.01 10.05
N GLY A 206 2.90 -4.82 9.01
CA GLY A 206 3.32 -5.00 7.63
C GLY A 206 3.97 -6.36 7.36
N TYR A 207 5.22 -6.37 6.95
CA TYR A 207 5.99 -7.61 6.67
C TYR A 207 6.29 -8.47 7.90
N ILE A 208 6.06 -7.98 9.11
CA ILE A 208 6.30 -8.71 10.37
C ILE A 208 5.10 -9.61 10.72
N GLY A 209 3.90 -9.23 10.27
CA GLY A 209 2.64 -9.90 10.54
C GLY A 209 1.87 -9.33 11.72
N ILE A 210 0.84 -10.06 12.17
CA ILE A 210 -0.08 -9.62 13.23
C ILE A 210 0.64 -9.43 14.58
N VAL A 211 0.16 -8.52 15.41
CA VAL A 211 0.63 -8.38 16.81
C VAL A 211 0.03 -9.48 17.69
N ASP A 212 0.84 -10.01 18.63
CA ASP A 212 0.37 -11.00 19.61
C ASP A 212 -0.43 -10.33 20.74
N SER A 213 -0.09 -9.09 21.04
CA SER A 213 -0.74 -8.19 22.00
C SER A 213 -0.50 -6.75 21.59
N PRO A 214 -1.41 -5.80 21.93
CA PRO A 214 -1.21 -4.39 21.60
C PRO A 214 0.16 -3.87 22.02
N VAL A 215 0.73 -3.01 21.20
CA VAL A 215 2.04 -2.39 21.41
C VAL A 215 1.88 -0.88 21.49
N ARG A 216 2.33 -0.29 22.58
CA ARG A 216 2.41 1.16 22.71
C ARG A 216 3.63 1.68 21.98
N VAL A 217 3.40 2.65 21.09
CA VAL A 217 4.43 3.36 20.33
C VAL A 217 4.25 4.85 20.54
N GLU A 218 5.29 5.55 21.00
CA GLU A 218 5.28 7.00 21.19
C GLU A 218 5.91 7.71 20.01
N LEU A 219 5.21 8.73 19.49
CA LEU A 219 5.69 9.59 18.42
C LEU A 219 5.88 11.02 18.93
N ARG A 220 7.00 11.63 18.56
CA ARG A 220 7.29 13.06 18.83
C ARG A 220 8.04 13.65 17.65
N GLY A 221 7.58 14.81 17.18
CA GLY A 221 8.21 15.50 16.06
C GLY A 221 8.33 14.61 14.82
N GLY A 222 7.26 13.86 14.50
CA GLY A 222 7.18 12.95 13.34
C GLY A 222 7.97 11.65 13.47
N ARG A 223 8.48 11.29 14.65
CA ARG A 223 9.38 10.14 14.80
C ARG A 223 8.94 9.23 15.94
N ILE A 224 9.10 7.92 15.75
CA ILE A 224 9.04 6.97 16.87
C ILE A 224 10.19 7.27 17.84
N VAL A 225 9.85 7.55 19.10
CA VAL A 225 10.83 7.80 20.18
C VAL A 225 10.85 6.68 21.20
N GLU A 226 9.75 5.89 21.29
CA GLU A 226 9.65 4.77 22.20
C GLU A 226 8.76 3.68 21.61
N ILE A 227 9.15 2.44 21.78
CA ILE A 227 8.35 1.24 21.48
C ILE A 227 8.32 0.39 22.74
N GLU A 228 7.13 0.02 23.20
CA GLU A 228 6.95 -0.85 24.34
C GLU A 228 7.76 -2.14 24.25
N ASP A 229 8.30 -2.61 25.36
CA ASP A 229 9.12 -3.81 25.40
C ASP A 229 8.29 -5.08 25.71
N ASN A 230 7.32 -5.38 24.83
CA ASN A 230 6.63 -6.68 24.81
C ASN A 230 7.10 -7.53 23.61
N ALA A 231 6.53 -8.73 23.42
CA ALA A 231 6.96 -9.65 22.36
C ALA A 231 6.86 -9.01 20.96
N SER A 232 5.74 -8.38 20.65
CA SER A 232 5.51 -7.73 19.36
C SER A 232 6.37 -6.47 19.18
N GLY A 233 6.54 -5.66 20.24
CA GLY A 233 7.43 -4.49 20.20
C GLY A 233 8.89 -4.87 19.98
N ARG A 234 9.36 -5.98 20.54
CA ARG A 234 10.71 -6.50 20.25
C ARG A 234 10.86 -6.94 18.81
N ARG A 235 9.84 -7.58 18.20
CA ARG A 235 9.86 -7.92 16.75
C ARG A 235 9.97 -6.66 15.89
N LEU A 236 9.23 -5.61 16.22
CA LEU A 236 9.30 -4.33 15.51
C LEU A 236 10.70 -3.70 15.64
N LYS A 237 11.27 -3.64 16.86
CA LYS A 237 12.63 -3.14 17.08
C LYS A 237 13.68 -3.93 16.27
N GLN A 238 13.56 -5.27 16.23
CA GLN A 238 14.45 -6.14 15.46
C GLN A 238 14.31 -5.93 13.94
N PHE A 239 13.09 -5.68 13.46
CA PHE A 239 12.86 -5.36 12.04
C PHE A 239 13.53 -4.05 11.67
N LEU A 240 13.34 -3.00 12.46
CA LEU A 240 13.96 -1.68 12.24
C LEU A 240 15.49 -1.73 12.23
N ALA A 241 16.10 -2.55 13.09
CA ALA A 241 17.54 -2.72 13.16
C ALA A 241 18.17 -3.36 11.92
N ARG A 242 17.40 -3.91 10.99
CA ARG A 242 17.91 -4.53 9.74
C ARG A 242 18.23 -3.50 8.65
N PHE A 243 17.67 -2.31 8.73
CA PHE A 243 17.89 -1.25 7.76
C PHE A 243 19.25 -0.57 7.98
N HIS A 244 19.85 -0.08 6.89
CA HIS A 244 21.14 0.62 7.00
C HIS A 244 20.99 2.06 7.50
N ASP A 245 19.76 2.61 7.47
CA ASP A 245 19.39 3.95 7.95
C ASP A 245 18.18 3.89 8.91
N PRO A 246 18.30 3.13 10.03
CA PRO A 246 17.17 2.88 10.94
C PRO A 246 16.59 4.19 11.53
N GLU A 247 17.38 5.24 11.63
CA GLU A 247 16.95 6.57 12.07
C GLU A 247 15.98 7.22 11.08
N LYS A 248 16.01 6.86 9.80
CA LYS A 248 15.06 7.33 8.80
C LYS A 248 13.80 6.47 8.75
N MET A 249 13.94 5.20 9.10
CA MET A 249 12.83 4.25 9.11
C MET A 249 11.82 4.46 10.24
N VAL A 250 12.10 5.34 11.20
CA VAL A 250 11.19 5.68 12.31
C VAL A 250 10.43 6.99 12.06
N VAL A 251 10.54 7.58 10.88
CA VAL A 251 9.82 8.82 10.50
C VAL A 251 8.44 8.47 9.98
N ALA A 252 7.39 9.09 10.55
CA ALA A 252 6.03 8.97 10.03
C ALA A 252 5.94 9.57 8.62
N ALA A 253 5.59 8.75 7.66
CA ALA A 253 5.71 9.00 6.24
C ALA A 253 4.36 9.00 5.51
N GLU A 254 3.39 8.30 6.08
CA GLU A 254 2.06 8.12 5.52
C GLU A 254 1.01 8.03 6.63
N PHE A 255 -0.16 8.56 6.37
CA PHE A 255 -1.41 8.27 7.06
C PHE A 255 -2.37 7.69 6.04
N GLY A 256 -2.79 6.44 6.22
CA GLY A 256 -3.67 5.73 5.31
C GLY A 256 -4.94 5.22 5.98
N ILE A 257 -6.02 5.14 5.20
CA ILE A 257 -7.31 4.56 5.60
C ILE A 257 -7.67 3.44 4.65
N GLY A 258 -7.78 2.22 5.16
CA GLY A 258 -8.23 1.06 4.40
C GLY A 258 -9.71 1.16 4.01
N LEU A 259 -10.02 0.87 2.75
CA LEU A 259 -11.36 1.01 2.17
C LEU A 259 -11.95 -0.29 1.62
N ASN A 260 -11.23 -1.39 1.70
CA ASN A 260 -11.63 -2.65 1.10
C ASN A 260 -12.49 -3.48 2.05
N THR A 261 -13.78 -3.58 1.74
CA THR A 261 -14.74 -4.37 2.53
C THR A 261 -14.57 -5.89 2.35
N HIS A 262 -13.73 -6.35 1.43
CA HIS A 262 -13.38 -7.76 1.21
C HIS A 262 -12.04 -8.13 1.88
N SER A 263 -11.27 -7.16 2.36
CA SER A 263 -10.00 -7.37 3.05
C SER A 263 -10.17 -7.77 4.50
N ARG A 264 -9.14 -8.43 5.05
CA ARG A 264 -9.03 -8.81 6.46
C ARG A 264 -7.62 -8.50 6.96
N CYS A 265 -7.51 -7.80 8.06
CA CYS A 265 -6.23 -7.58 8.75
C CYS A 265 -5.88 -8.84 9.57
N ALA A 266 -5.23 -9.81 8.92
CA ALA A 266 -4.90 -11.11 9.51
C ALA A 266 -3.39 -11.37 9.63
N GLY A 267 -2.54 -10.41 9.20
CA GLY A 267 -1.08 -10.53 9.23
C GLY A 267 -0.50 -11.50 8.21
N ASN A 268 -1.30 -11.95 7.24
CA ASN A 268 -0.86 -12.88 6.20
C ASN A 268 -0.33 -12.20 4.95
N CYS A 269 -0.80 -11.00 4.67
CA CYS A 269 -0.42 -10.21 3.50
C CYS A 269 -0.55 -8.73 3.85
N TYR A 270 0.54 -7.98 3.84
CA TYR A 270 0.52 -6.58 4.25
C TYR A 270 -0.39 -5.71 3.36
N ILE A 271 -0.47 -5.98 2.05
CA ILE A 271 -1.35 -5.26 1.12
C ILE A 271 -2.83 -5.47 1.49
N GLU A 272 -3.21 -6.68 1.93
CA GLU A 272 -4.57 -6.94 2.40
C GLU A 272 -4.82 -6.27 3.76
N ASP A 273 -3.86 -6.36 4.67
CA ASP A 273 -3.97 -5.80 6.03
C ASP A 273 -4.21 -4.29 6.00
N GLU A 274 -3.39 -3.52 5.25
CA GLU A 274 -3.51 -2.06 5.11
C GLU A 274 -4.77 -1.64 4.36
N SER A 275 -5.29 -2.50 3.47
CA SER A 275 -6.50 -2.22 2.70
C SER A 275 -7.78 -2.39 3.52
N THR A 276 -7.74 -3.03 4.68
CA THR A 276 -8.92 -3.48 5.41
C THR A 276 -9.82 -2.32 5.81
N TYR A 277 -11.10 -2.37 5.41
CA TYR A 277 -12.09 -1.38 5.82
C TYR A 277 -12.25 -1.33 7.34
N GLY A 278 -12.27 -0.12 7.90
CA GLY A 278 -12.37 0.07 9.34
C GLY A 278 -11.04 0.03 10.07
N THR A 279 -9.92 0.07 9.34
CA THR A 279 -8.58 0.27 9.88
C THR A 279 -7.99 1.60 9.41
N PHE A 280 -6.97 2.06 10.11
CA PHE A 280 -6.01 3.02 9.59
C PHE A 280 -4.60 2.46 9.73
N HIS A 281 -3.67 2.99 8.98
CA HIS A 281 -2.27 2.67 9.13
C HIS A 281 -1.41 3.92 9.13
N ILE A 282 -0.25 3.78 9.74
CA ILE A 282 0.83 4.75 9.64
C ILE A 282 1.96 4.07 8.90
N GLY A 283 2.30 4.62 7.73
CA GLY A 283 3.51 4.25 7.01
C GLY A 283 4.70 4.98 7.59
N PHE A 284 5.84 4.29 7.71
CA PHE A 284 7.09 4.83 8.18
C PHE A 284 8.20 4.66 7.15
N GLY A 285 9.15 5.60 7.11
CA GLY A 285 10.29 5.56 6.22
C GLY A 285 10.11 6.43 4.98
N ARG A 286 10.25 5.85 3.78
CA ARG A 286 10.28 6.59 2.51
C ARG A 286 8.89 7.03 2.06
N ASN A 287 8.70 8.32 1.70
CA ASN A 287 7.42 8.85 1.23
C ASN A 287 7.48 9.76 0.00
N ILE A 288 8.59 9.81 -0.72
CA ILE A 288 8.74 10.68 -1.90
C ILE A 288 7.67 10.37 -2.97
N ALA A 289 7.32 9.11 -3.16
CA ALA A 289 6.29 8.69 -4.12
C ALA A 289 4.87 9.07 -3.66
N LEU A 290 4.67 9.33 -2.37
CA LEU A 290 3.39 9.67 -1.75
C LEU A 290 3.19 11.19 -1.59
N GLY A 291 4.14 11.99 -2.08
CA GLY A 291 4.07 13.46 -2.02
C GLY A 291 4.79 14.08 -0.82
N GLY A 292 5.57 13.29 -0.08
CA GLY A 292 6.47 13.76 0.97
C GLY A 292 7.88 14.06 0.48
N VAL A 293 8.80 14.28 1.43
CA VAL A 293 10.21 14.60 1.16
C VAL A 293 11.20 13.66 1.84
N GLN A 294 10.71 12.66 2.60
CA GLN A 294 11.53 11.70 3.32
C GLN A 294 12.10 10.65 2.37
N ASP A 295 13.43 10.58 2.31
CA ASP A 295 14.16 9.53 1.59
C ASP A 295 14.80 8.55 2.59
N ALA A 296 14.35 7.30 2.55
CA ALA A 296 14.79 6.22 3.40
C ALA A 296 14.99 4.93 2.60
N SER A 297 15.61 3.92 3.20
CA SER A 297 15.88 2.64 2.55
C SER A 297 14.66 1.75 2.33
N GLY A 298 13.52 2.07 2.95
CA GLY A 298 12.28 1.30 2.82
C GLY A 298 11.05 2.06 3.27
N HIS A 299 9.92 1.35 3.23
CA HIS A 299 8.61 1.78 3.72
C HIS A 299 7.93 0.57 4.37
N TYR A 300 7.23 0.78 5.47
CA TYR A 300 6.44 -0.25 6.14
C TYR A 300 5.28 0.37 6.91
N ASP A 301 4.21 -0.39 7.07
CA ASP A 301 2.94 0.09 7.62
C ASP A 301 2.63 -0.57 8.95
N LEU A 302 2.12 0.22 9.89
CA LEU A 302 1.58 -0.24 11.16
C LEU A 302 0.07 -0.04 11.15
N VAL A 303 -0.69 -1.13 11.10
CA VAL A 303 -2.15 -1.14 10.95
C VAL A 303 -2.84 -1.23 12.30
N THR A 304 -3.86 -0.40 12.51
CA THR A 304 -4.64 -0.31 13.76
C THR A 304 -6.13 -0.30 13.47
N HIS A 305 -6.90 -0.97 14.34
CA HIS A 305 -8.34 -1.18 14.15
C HIS A 305 -9.20 -0.07 14.76
N ALA A 306 -10.43 0.02 14.24
CA ALA A 306 -11.56 0.75 14.80
C ALA A 306 -11.25 2.21 15.22
N PRO A 307 -10.61 3.03 14.36
CA PRO A 307 -10.31 4.41 14.72
C PRO A 307 -11.55 5.29 14.70
N CYS A 308 -11.52 6.35 15.55
CA CYS A 308 -12.24 7.58 15.33
C CYS A 308 -11.29 8.59 14.69
N ILE A 309 -11.62 9.09 13.50
CA ILE A 309 -10.77 9.98 12.71
C ILE A 309 -11.46 11.32 12.53
N TYR A 310 -10.75 12.39 12.85
CA TYR A 310 -11.19 13.77 12.68
C TYR A 310 -10.24 14.50 11.73
N VAL A 311 -10.80 15.24 10.78
CA VAL A 311 -10.10 16.14 9.86
C VAL A 311 -10.54 17.56 10.17
N ASP A 312 -9.63 18.42 10.65
CA ASP A 312 -9.93 19.78 11.10
C ASP A 312 -11.19 19.85 12.00
N ASN A 313 -11.26 18.98 13.01
CA ASN A 313 -12.39 18.83 13.96
C ASN A 313 -13.69 18.22 13.36
N ARG A 314 -13.72 17.83 12.09
CA ARG A 314 -14.84 17.10 11.51
C ARG A 314 -14.59 15.60 11.59
N MET A 315 -15.47 14.87 12.28
CA MET A 315 -15.40 13.41 12.30
C MET A 315 -15.71 12.85 10.91
N ILE A 316 -14.82 12.03 10.37
CA ILE A 316 -14.97 11.32 9.09
C ILE A 316 -15.11 9.82 9.26
N MET A 317 -14.64 9.28 10.40
CA MET A 317 -14.76 7.88 10.76
C MET A 317 -15.06 7.76 12.26
N ASP A 318 -15.98 6.90 12.62
CA ASP A 318 -16.38 6.59 13.99
C ASP A 318 -16.26 5.10 14.23
N HIS A 319 -15.34 4.69 15.15
CA HIS A 319 -15.06 3.29 15.47
C HIS A 319 -14.91 2.41 14.21
N GLY A 320 -14.12 2.89 13.25
CA GLY A 320 -13.86 2.20 11.97
C GLY A 320 -14.98 2.30 10.93
N GLN A 321 -16.07 3.03 11.22
CA GLN A 321 -17.17 3.24 10.26
C GLN A 321 -17.13 4.65 9.68
N LEU A 322 -17.12 4.77 8.35
CA LEU A 322 -17.14 6.08 7.68
C LEU A 322 -18.46 6.80 7.96
N THR A 323 -18.38 8.00 8.55
CA THR A 323 -19.54 8.85 8.90
C THR A 323 -19.94 9.79 7.77
N VAL A 324 -19.10 9.94 6.75
CA VAL A 324 -19.29 10.87 5.63
C VAL A 324 -19.91 10.23 4.39
N LEU A 325 -20.19 8.93 4.42
CA LEU A 325 -20.85 8.21 3.34
C LEU A 325 -22.37 8.16 3.56
N GLU A 326 -23.11 8.28 2.46
CA GLU A 326 -24.55 8.02 2.50
C GLU A 326 -24.81 6.53 2.81
N PRO A 327 -25.82 6.17 3.64
CA PRO A 327 -26.10 4.78 4.01
C PRO A 327 -26.27 3.80 2.85
N SER A 328 -26.71 4.28 1.69
CA SER A 328 -26.93 3.49 0.47
C SER A 328 -25.62 2.96 -0.17
N ILE A 329 -24.45 3.45 0.25
CA ILE A 329 -23.15 3.01 -0.28
C ILE A 329 -22.62 1.75 0.45
N TYR A 330 -23.22 1.41 1.58
CA TYR A 330 -22.83 0.24 2.39
C TYR A 330 -23.45 -1.10 1.94
N ILE A 331 -24.28 -1.11 0.87
CA ILE A 331 -25.00 -2.31 0.36
C ILE A 331 -24.24 -2.96 -0.79
#